data_1d443e8aef2afafb7a2c3ff01b30029c
#
_entry.id   1d443e8aef2afafb7a2c3ff01b30029c
#
_cell.length_a   1.000
_cell.length_b   1.000
_cell.length_c   1.000
_cell.angle_alpha   90.00
_cell.angle_beta   90.00
_cell.angle_gamma   90.00
#
_symmetry.space_group_name_H-M   'P 1'
#
loop_
_entity.id
_entity.type
_entity.pdbx_description
1 polymer ?
#
loop_
_entity_poly.entity_id
_entity_poly.type
_entity_poly.pdbx_seq_one_letter_code
_entity_poly.pdbx_strand_id
1 'polypeptide(L)'
;MKWQRKGKKVEYCIRLDDACPQMNAEKWARIERILDKYKVRPIVGVIPENRDPDFVAVADENFWKKACEWQKKGWTIALHGLHHELHFHEPRGYYQLSHSSKTEWAGKSSTEQYEMLKQGYQMLKEHGLTPTCFFAPCHTYDEATVKAIALMKMEGCPMYISDGYALHPYQRDGAYFLPTLFDTPHKLPMQGIYTFVYHPNNMQEQDFAYLEDFLKKYASLFRSADEIMEKYDSVKNQGIPGKIIEHAIYFLRGIKGSKE
;
A
#
# COMPACT_ATOMS: atom_id res chain seq x y z
N MET A 1 -23.06 -30.26 14.20
CA MET A 1 -22.32 -29.00 14.16
C MET A 1 -22.39 -28.44 12.73
N LYS A 2 -23.30 -27.47 12.48
CA LYS A 2 -23.51 -26.90 11.14
C LYS A 2 -22.37 -25.90 10.88
N TRP A 3 -21.45 -26.24 10.00
CA TRP A 3 -20.50 -25.28 9.42
C TRP A 3 -21.31 -24.30 8.56
N GLN A 4 -21.65 -23.15 9.12
CA GLN A 4 -22.10 -22.02 8.30
C GLN A 4 -20.87 -21.57 7.47
N ARG A 5 -20.85 -21.90 6.19
CA ARG A 5 -20.02 -21.23 5.19
C ARG A 5 -20.42 -19.75 5.21
N LYS A 6 -19.68 -18.91 5.99
CA LYS A 6 -19.78 -17.46 5.83
C LYS A 6 -19.50 -17.17 4.36
N GLY A 7 -20.52 -16.72 3.64
CA GLY A 7 -20.39 -16.40 2.21
C GLY A 7 -19.23 -15.44 2.03
N LYS A 8 -18.27 -15.83 1.20
CA LYS A 8 -17.16 -14.97 0.81
C LYS A 8 -17.76 -13.71 0.20
N LYS A 9 -17.42 -12.55 0.74
CA LYS A 9 -17.95 -11.25 0.30
C LYS A 9 -16.87 -10.52 -0.49
N VAL A 10 -17.29 -9.58 -1.32
CA VAL A 10 -16.40 -8.55 -1.86
C VAL A 10 -16.11 -7.56 -0.74
N GLU A 11 -14.85 -7.30 -0.46
CA GLU A 11 -14.41 -6.27 0.47
C GLU A 11 -13.43 -5.34 -0.26
N TYR A 12 -13.54 -4.04 0.01
CA TYR A 12 -12.72 -3.00 -0.59
C TYR A 12 -11.81 -2.35 0.46
N CYS A 13 -10.63 -1.93 0.04
CA CYS A 13 -9.71 -1.11 0.80
C CYS A 13 -9.22 0.05 -0.06
N ILE A 14 -8.88 1.17 0.54
CA ILE A 14 -8.21 2.28 -0.14
C ILE A 14 -6.79 2.41 0.39
N ARG A 15 -5.86 2.67 -0.51
CA ARG A 15 -4.49 3.06 -0.21
C ARG A 15 -4.23 4.44 -0.82
N LEU A 16 -3.66 5.33 -0.02
CA LEU A 16 -3.24 6.66 -0.42
C LEU A 16 -1.73 6.71 -0.36
N ASP A 17 -1.10 6.96 -1.49
CA ASP A 17 0.35 7.00 -1.64
C ASP A 17 0.87 8.45 -1.53
N ASP A 18 2.14 8.62 -1.18
CA ASP A 18 2.91 9.87 -1.25
C ASP A 18 2.54 10.93 -0.20
N ALA A 19 2.22 10.54 1.02
CA ALA A 19 2.04 11.50 2.12
C ALA A 19 3.40 11.93 2.67
N CYS A 20 3.70 13.22 2.60
CA CYS A 20 4.91 13.82 3.15
C CYS A 20 4.69 15.30 3.46
N PRO A 21 5.58 15.99 4.20
CA PRO A 21 5.45 17.43 4.47
C PRO A 21 5.27 18.30 3.22
N GLN A 22 5.79 17.87 2.06
CA GLN A 22 5.72 18.59 0.79
C GLN A 22 4.52 18.18 -0.09
N MET A 23 3.57 17.42 0.44
CA MET A 23 2.36 17.01 -0.28
C MET A 23 1.44 18.21 -0.60
N ASN A 24 0.54 18.02 -1.56
CA ASN A 24 -0.50 19.02 -1.85
C ASN A 24 -1.58 19.01 -0.76
N ALA A 25 -1.43 19.90 0.24
CA ALA A 25 -2.29 19.95 1.42
C ALA A 25 -3.79 20.10 1.09
N GLU A 26 -4.15 20.86 0.04
CA GLU A 26 -5.54 21.07 -0.36
C GLU A 26 -6.19 19.78 -0.88
N LYS A 27 -5.50 19.08 -1.79
CA LYS A 27 -5.97 17.81 -2.34
C LYS A 27 -6.07 16.72 -1.26
N TRP A 28 -5.09 16.66 -0.35
CA TRP A 28 -5.13 15.76 0.78
C TRP A 28 -6.26 16.06 1.75
N ALA A 29 -6.49 17.32 2.08
CA ALA A 29 -7.65 17.72 2.90
C ALA A 29 -8.97 17.38 2.22
N ARG A 30 -9.04 17.44 0.89
CA ARG A 30 -10.25 17.11 0.13
C ARG A 30 -10.54 15.61 0.17
N ILE A 31 -9.54 14.76 -0.10
CA ILE A 31 -9.77 13.30 -0.03
C ILE A 31 -10.09 12.85 1.40
N GLU A 32 -9.45 13.45 2.41
CA GLU A 32 -9.75 13.20 3.82
C GLU A 32 -11.22 13.49 4.12
N ARG A 33 -11.74 14.65 3.73
CA ARG A 33 -13.18 15.00 3.92
C ARG A 33 -14.11 13.99 3.25
N ILE A 34 -13.77 13.53 2.04
CA ILE A 34 -14.57 12.51 1.33
C ILE A 34 -14.56 11.21 2.12
N LEU A 35 -13.39 10.72 2.53
CA LEU A 35 -13.28 9.45 3.26
C LEU A 35 -13.95 9.52 4.63
N ASP A 36 -13.80 10.60 5.37
CA ASP A 36 -14.46 10.84 6.66
C ASP A 36 -16.00 10.83 6.52
N LYS A 37 -16.54 11.49 5.49
CA LYS A 37 -17.99 11.52 5.20
C LYS A 37 -18.57 10.11 5.05
N TYR A 38 -17.84 9.20 4.43
CA TYR A 38 -18.27 7.81 4.22
C TYR A 38 -17.70 6.83 5.25
N LYS A 39 -16.98 7.30 6.27
CA LYS A 39 -16.36 6.49 7.33
C LYS A 39 -15.41 5.43 6.79
N VAL A 40 -14.70 5.73 5.71
CA VAL A 40 -13.68 4.86 5.11
C VAL A 40 -12.33 5.18 5.74
N ARG A 41 -11.62 4.14 6.16
CA ARG A 41 -10.30 4.22 6.80
C ARG A 41 -9.25 3.62 5.86
N PRO A 42 -8.48 4.45 5.14
CA PRO A 42 -7.49 3.99 4.18
C PRO A 42 -6.19 3.51 4.85
N ILE A 43 -5.33 2.89 4.04
CA ILE A 43 -3.90 2.87 4.28
C ILE A 43 -3.35 4.21 3.79
N VAL A 44 -2.46 4.83 4.54
CA VAL A 44 -1.74 6.03 4.12
C VAL A 44 -0.23 5.76 4.13
N GLY A 45 0.39 5.86 2.97
CA GLY A 45 1.82 5.72 2.78
C GLY A 45 2.54 7.00 3.12
N VAL A 46 3.28 6.98 4.22
CA VAL A 46 4.05 8.13 4.71
C VAL A 46 5.51 7.96 4.31
N ILE A 47 6.07 8.97 3.67
CA ILE A 47 7.49 9.05 3.34
C ILE A 47 8.21 9.71 4.53
N PRO A 48 9.11 8.99 5.23
CA PRO A 48 9.75 9.51 6.44
C PRO A 48 10.63 10.74 6.21
N GLU A 49 11.42 10.73 5.16
CA GLU A 49 12.33 11.82 4.79
C GLU A 49 12.31 12.01 3.26
N ASN A 50 11.34 12.79 2.80
CA ASN A 50 11.15 12.97 1.36
C ASN A 50 12.34 13.71 0.71
N ARG A 51 12.91 13.10 -0.33
CA ARG A 51 13.96 13.66 -1.19
C ARG A 51 13.59 13.60 -2.68
N ASP A 52 12.35 13.24 -2.99
CA ASP A 52 11.87 13.20 -4.36
C ASP A 52 11.78 14.63 -4.92
N PRO A 53 12.51 14.92 -6.03
CA PRO A 53 12.50 16.26 -6.62
C PRO A 53 11.16 16.68 -7.23
N ASP A 54 10.23 15.75 -7.42
CA ASP A 54 8.89 16.04 -7.93
C ASP A 54 7.98 16.66 -6.85
N PHE A 55 8.35 16.55 -5.56
CA PHE A 55 7.62 17.18 -4.45
C PHE A 55 8.23 18.55 -4.12
N VAL A 56 7.77 19.57 -4.83
CA VAL A 56 8.34 20.94 -4.77
C VAL A 56 7.58 21.90 -3.85
N ALA A 57 6.51 21.47 -3.19
CA ALA A 57 5.77 22.32 -2.28
C ALA A 57 6.60 22.65 -1.03
N VAL A 58 6.32 23.81 -0.41
CA VAL A 58 6.89 24.15 0.89
C VAL A 58 6.43 23.14 1.93
N ALA A 59 7.34 22.66 2.76
CA ALA A 59 7.03 21.67 3.78
C ALA A 59 6.01 22.26 4.80
N ASP A 60 4.93 21.52 5.04
CA ASP A 60 3.95 21.86 6.08
C ASP A 60 4.46 21.39 7.44
N GLU A 61 4.74 22.33 8.33
CA GLU A 61 5.20 22.06 9.70
C GLU A 61 4.16 21.26 10.52
N ASN A 62 2.89 21.30 10.15
CA ASN A 62 1.81 20.57 10.81
C ASN A 62 1.60 19.15 10.27
N PHE A 63 2.35 18.74 9.26
CA PHE A 63 2.17 17.43 8.63
C PHE A 63 2.18 16.27 9.63
N TRP A 64 3.16 16.20 10.51
CA TRP A 64 3.29 15.11 11.49
C TRP A 64 2.12 15.06 12.47
N LYS A 65 1.64 16.22 12.90
CA LYS A 65 0.42 16.32 13.71
C LYS A 65 -0.79 15.76 12.93
N LYS A 66 -0.91 16.12 11.66
CA LYS A 66 -1.96 15.62 10.78
C LYS A 66 -1.89 14.10 10.59
N ALA A 67 -0.70 13.55 10.37
CA ALA A 67 -0.50 12.11 10.26
C ALA A 67 -0.89 11.37 11.56
N CYS A 68 -0.56 11.92 12.73
CA CYS A 68 -1.04 11.40 14.01
C CYS A 68 -2.58 11.46 14.16
N GLU A 69 -3.23 12.49 13.61
CA GLU A 69 -4.69 12.57 13.58
C GLU A 69 -5.30 11.48 12.69
N TRP A 70 -4.72 11.17 11.53
CA TRP A 70 -5.13 10.05 10.70
C TRP A 70 -5.02 8.72 11.44
N GLN A 71 -3.89 8.47 12.11
CA GLN A 71 -3.73 7.26 12.92
C GLN A 71 -4.80 7.15 14.02
N LYS A 72 -5.10 8.26 14.72
CA LYS A 72 -6.17 8.30 15.75
C LYS A 72 -7.55 8.04 15.20
N LYS A 73 -7.81 8.35 13.94
CA LYS A 73 -9.06 8.00 13.23
C LYS A 73 -9.11 6.53 12.80
N GLY A 74 -8.06 5.76 13.04
CA GLY A 74 -7.94 4.37 12.62
C GLY A 74 -7.51 4.18 11.17
N TRP A 75 -6.84 5.17 10.56
CA TRP A 75 -6.14 4.98 9.30
C TRP A 75 -4.88 4.15 9.55
N THR A 76 -4.60 3.20 8.67
CA THR A 76 -3.40 2.38 8.77
C THR A 76 -2.20 3.17 8.27
N ILE A 77 -1.19 3.36 9.11
CA ILE A 77 0.05 4.00 8.72
C ILE A 77 0.95 2.99 8.02
N ALA A 78 1.40 3.33 6.82
CA ALA A 78 2.37 2.55 6.07
C ALA A 78 3.69 3.32 5.91
N LEU A 79 4.80 2.61 5.98
CA LEU A 79 6.09 3.08 5.53
C LEU A 79 6.12 3.04 4.00
N HIS A 80 6.22 4.19 3.33
CA HIS A 80 6.26 4.33 1.87
C HIS A 80 7.63 4.79 1.38
N GLY A 81 8.53 3.84 1.22
CA GLY A 81 9.93 4.17 1.00
C GLY A 81 10.61 4.71 2.25
N LEU A 82 11.83 5.22 2.09
CA LEU A 82 12.55 5.98 3.10
C LEU A 82 12.65 7.45 2.66
N HIS A 83 13.15 7.67 1.45
CA HIS A 83 13.38 8.98 0.84
C HIS A 83 12.51 9.25 -0.38
N HIS A 84 11.87 8.23 -0.94
CA HIS A 84 11.19 8.27 -2.23
C HIS A 84 12.14 8.69 -3.38
N GLU A 85 13.44 8.46 -3.20
CA GLU A 85 14.49 8.79 -4.18
C GLU A 85 14.71 7.59 -5.09
N LEU A 86 14.30 7.73 -6.35
CA LEU A 86 14.26 6.63 -7.31
C LEU A 86 15.54 6.57 -8.15
N HIS A 87 16.13 5.39 -8.24
CA HIS A 87 17.23 5.09 -9.15
C HIS A 87 16.80 4.11 -10.23
N PHE A 88 17.58 4.02 -11.30
CA PHE A 88 17.33 3.04 -12.36
C PHE A 88 17.79 1.65 -11.93
N HIS A 89 16.93 0.67 -12.13
CA HIS A 89 17.25 -0.75 -11.97
C HIS A 89 16.44 -1.58 -12.97
N GLU A 90 17.11 -2.45 -13.71
CA GLU A 90 16.39 -3.36 -14.62
C GLU A 90 15.45 -4.28 -13.84
N PRO A 91 14.15 -4.31 -14.20
CA PRO A 91 13.18 -5.17 -13.53
C PRO A 91 13.63 -6.64 -13.59
N ARG A 92 13.96 -7.21 -12.46
CA ARG A 92 14.37 -8.61 -12.36
C ARG A 92 13.72 -9.26 -11.16
N GLY A 93 13.16 -10.44 -11.37
CA GLY A 93 12.76 -11.29 -10.28
C GLY A 93 11.28 -11.33 -9.98
N TYR A 94 10.97 -12.25 -9.10
CA TYR A 94 9.65 -12.76 -8.82
C TYR A 94 8.73 -11.80 -8.04
N TYR A 95 9.32 -10.84 -7.31
CA TYR A 95 8.57 -9.92 -6.45
C TYR A 95 8.23 -8.59 -7.09
N GLN A 96 8.88 -8.26 -8.18
CA GLN A 96 8.63 -6.99 -8.85
C GLN A 96 7.33 -7.08 -9.64
N LEU A 97 6.31 -6.39 -9.16
CA LEU A 97 4.95 -6.43 -9.72
C LEU A 97 4.71 -5.33 -10.74
N SER A 98 5.54 -4.29 -10.72
CA SER A 98 5.58 -3.19 -11.68
C SER A 98 6.59 -3.48 -12.79
N HIS A 99 6.31 -3.00 -14.00
CA HIS A 99 7.26 -2.96 -15.11
C HIS A 99 8.15 -1.72 -15.08
N SER A 100 8.06 -0.89 -14.04
CA SER A 100 8.91 0.28 -13.86
C SER A 100 10.37 -0.15 -13.64
N SER A 101 11.28 0.56 -14.29
CA SER A 101 12.73 0.48 -14.02
C SER A 101 13.18 1.49 -12.95
N LYS A 102 12.24 2.25 -12.37
CA LYS A 102 12.51 3.18 -11.26
C LYS A 102 12.23 2.49 -9.93
N THR A 103 13.19 2.53 -9.03
CA THR A 103 13.07 1.89 -7.72
C THR A 103 13.87 2.64 -6.66
N GLU A 104 13.40 2.60 -5.44
CA GLU A 104 14.19 3.00 -4.26
C GLU A 104 14.89 1.78 -3.64
N TRP A 105 14.32 0.59 -3.79
CA TRP A 105 14.67 -0.62 -3.03
C TRP A 105 15.42 -1.66 -3.85
N ALA A 106 14.86 -2.11 -4.96
CA ALA A 106 15.38 -3.25 -5.71
C ALA A 106 16.83 -3.04 -6.16
N GLY A 107 17.64 -4.09 -6.07
CA GLY A 107 19.05 -4.09 -6.44
C GLY A 107 20.02 -3.65 -5.35
N LYS A 108 19.54 -3.10 -4.25
CA LYS A 108 20.37 -2.83 -3.06
C LYS A 108 20.64 -4.13 -2.30
N SER A 109 21.75 -4.17 -1.52
CA SER A 109 22.07 -5.31 -0.68
C SER A 109 20.99 -5.57 0.39
N SER A 110 20.86 -6.83 0.85
CA SER A 110 19.90 -7.18 1.90
C SER A 110 20.14 -6.40 3.20
N THR A 111 21.40 -6.15 3.55
CA THR A 111 21.75 -5.35 4.73
C THR A 111 21.32 -3.90 4.56
N GLU A 112 21.58 -3.30 3.41
CA GLU A 112 21.19 -1.92 3.12
C GLU A 112 19.68 -1.75 3.17
N GLN A 113 18.92 -2.65 2.52
CA GLN A 113 17.45 -2.59 2.55
C GLN A 113 16.87 -2.77 3.96
N TYR A 114 17.48 -3.66 4.77
CA TYR A 114 17.07 -3.84 6.15
C TYR A 114 17.32 -2.56 6.98
N GLU A 115 18.49 -1.95 6.86
CA GLU A 115 18.81 -0.71 7.59
C GLU A 115 17.90 0.46 7.14
N MET A 116 17.59 0.56 5.85
CA MET A 116 16.64 1.55 5.33
C MET A 116 15.24 1.36 5.93
N LEU A 117 14.76 0.13 6.00
CA LEU A 117 13.46 -0.18 6.63
C LEU A 117 13.45 0.19 8.10
N LYS A 118 14.49 -0.17 8.82
CA LYS A 118 14.64 0.12 10.26
C LYS A 118 14.70 1.62 10.52
N GLN A 119 15.48 2.34 9.72
CA GLN A 119 15.57 3.79 9.81
C GLN A 119 14.21 4.45 9.56
N GLY A 120 13.53 4.11 8.46
CA GLY A 120 12.22 4.67 8.13
C GLY A 120 11.16 4.36 9.21
N TYR A 121 11.15 3.12 9.72
CA TYR A 121 10.28 2.73 10.82
C TYR A 121 10.55 3.57 12.07
N GLN A 122 11.82 3.74 12.45
CA GLN A 122 12.21 4.52 13.63
C GLN A 122 11.85 6.00 13.48
N MET A 123 12.09 6.59 12.31
CA MET A 123 11.71 7.99 12.04
C MET A 123 10.20 8.20 12.21
N LEU A 124 9.36 7.31 11.68
CA LEU A 124 7.92 7.39 11.88
C LEU A 124 7.54 7.24 13.36
N LYS A 125 8.20 6.36 14.10
CA LYS A 125 8.00 6.21 15.56
C LYS A 125 8.35 7.48 16.33
N GLU A 126 9.41 8.17 15.98
CA GLU A 126 9.83 9.43 16.60
C GLU A 126 8.80 10.55 16.40
N HIS A 127 8.06 10.51 15.29
CA HIS A 127 6.92 11.37 15.03
C HIS A 127 5.60 10.88 15.66
N GLY A 128 5.62 9.83 16.49
CA GLY A 128 4.42 9.29 17.17
C GLY A 128 3.55 8.39 16.31
N LEU A 129 4.04 7.96 15.15
CA LEU A 129 3.34 7.05 14.26
C LEU A 129 3.75 5.59 14.52
N THR A 130 2.86 4.66 14.27
CA THR A 130 3.12 3.23 14.38
C THR A 130 2.82 2.55 13.05
N PRO A 131 3.81 2.42 12.15
CA PRO A 131 3.59 1.79 10.87
C PRO A 131 3.37 0.27 11.06
N THR A 132 2.29 -0.24 10.50
CA THR A 132 1.95 -1.68 10.47
C THR A 132 1.96 -2.23 9.04
N CYS A 133 2.22 -1.37 8.06
CA CYS A 133 2.23 -1.69 6.65
C CYS A 133 3.47 -1.11 5.97
N PHE A 134 3.90 -1.75 4.90
CA PHE A 134 4.93 -1.27 3.98
C PHE A 134 4.46 -1.42 2.53
N PHE A 135 4.82 -0.49 1.68
CA PHE A 135 4.82 -0.66 0.24
C PHE A 135 5.87 0.24 -0.42
N ALA A 136 6.52 -0.30 -1.45
CA ALA A 136 7.60 0.39 -2.12
C ALA A 136 7.07 1.42 -3.13
N PRO A 137 7.76 2.58 -3.30
CA PRO A 137 7.52 3.47 -4.43
C PRO A 137 7.56 2.71 -5.76
N CYS A 138 6.71 3.11 -6.71
CA CYS A 138 6.58 2.47 -8.03
C CYS A 138 6.26 0.96 -7.98
N HIS A 139 5.88 0.37 -6.85
CA HIS A 139 5.68 -1.08 -6.67
C HIS A 139 6.94 -1.89 -7.01
N THR A 140 8.13 -1.31 -6.79
CA THR A 140 9.42 -1.91 -7.18
C THR A 140 10.24 -2.29 -5.96
N TYR A 141 10.32 -3.57 -5.71
CA TYR A 141 11.08 -4.18 -4.62
C TYR A 141 11.52 -5.59 -5.04
N ASP A 142 12.37 -6.23 -4.26
CA ASP A 142 12.91 -7.56 -4.56
C ASP A 142 12.83 -8.52 -3.37
N GLU A 143 13.43 -9.69 -3.51
CA GLU A 143 13.46 -10.72 -2.46
C GLU A 143 14.15 -10.23 -1.18
N ALA A 144 15.16 -9.35 -1.32
CA ALA A 144 15.87 -8.80 -0.17
C ALA A 144 14.94 -7.91 0.69
N THR A 145 14.07 -7.12 0.04
CA THR A 145 13.04 -6.32 0.72
C THR A 145 12.08 -7.21 1.53
N VAL A 146 11.59 -8.28 0.92
CA VAL A 146 10.65 -9.21 1.58
C VAL A 146 11.29 -9.88 2.79
N LYS A 147 12.55 -10.33 2.66
CA LYS A 147 13.32 -10.90 3.77
C LYS A 147 13.57 -9.88 4.89
N ALA A 148 13.87 -8.63 4.54
CA ALA A 148 14.06 -7.57 5.52
C ALA A 148 12.77 -7.28 6.31
N ILE A 149 11.61 -7.22 5.65
CA ILE A 149 10.29 -7.10 6.33
C ILE A 149 10.04 -8.30 7.27
N ALA A 150 10.38 -9.51 6.84
CA ALA A 150 10.24 -10.70 7.69
C ALA A 150 11.15 -10.64 8.93
N LEU A 151 12.38 -10.12 8.80
CA LEU A 151 13.29 -9.88 9.92
C LEU A 151 12.76 -8.82 10.87
N MET A 152 12.28 -7.68 10.37
CA MET A 152 11.65 -6.62 11.18
C MET A 152 10.51 -7.18 12.04
N LYS A 153 9.69 -8.05 11.48
CA LYS A 153 8.62 -8.72 12.22
C LYS A 153 9.16 -9.58 13.38
N MET A 154 10.27 -10.30 13.19
CA MET A 154 10.90 -11.11 14.24
C MET A 154 11.47 -10.25 15.38
N GLU A 155 11.84 -9.01 15.10
CA GLU A 155 12.35 -8.03 16.06
C GLU A 155 11.24 -7.21 16.76
N GLY A 156 9.98 -7.58 16.57
CA GLY A 156 8.85 -6.90 17.22
C GLY A 156 8.36 -5.64 16.49
N CYS A 157 8.76 -5.47 15.23
CA CYS A 157 8.30 -4.40 14.33
C CYS A 157 7.48 -4.99 13.18
N PRO A 158 6.31 -5.59 13.44
CA PRO A 158 5.56 -6.29 12.42
C PRO A 158 4.96 -5.33 11.40
N MET A 159 5.31 -5.54 10.13
CA MET A 159 4.66 -4.89 8.99
C MET A 159 4.23 -5.95 7.98
N TYR A 160 3.08 -5.74 7.36
CA TYR A 160 2.70 -6.48 6.17
C TYR A 160 2.96 -5.63 4.92
N ILE A 161 3.07 -6.28 3.77
CA ILE A 161 3.29 -5.60 2.49
C ILE A 161 1.93 -5.38 1.82
N SER A 162 1.57 -4.11 1.53
CA SER A 162 0.39 -3.80 0.72
C SER A 162 0.76 -3.81 -0.75
N ASP A 163 0.87 -5.01 -1.30
CA ASP A 163 1.18 -5.24 -2.70
C ASP A 163 0.84 -6.70 -3.09
N GLY A 164 1.06 -7.04 -4.36
CA GLY A 164 0.83 -8.39 -4.85
C GLY A 164 -0.51 -8.59 -5.52
N TYR A 165 -0.60 -9.64 -6.36
CA TYR A 165 -1.78 -9.97 -7.14
C TYR A 165 -2.44 -11.24 -6.62
N ALA A 166 -3.38 -11.09 -5.70
CA ALA A 166 -4.19 -12.18 -5.19
C ALA A 166 -5.59 -11.67 -4.80
N LEU A 167 -6.53 -12.58 -4.57
CA LEU A 167 -7.88 -12.23 -4.13
C LEU A 167 -8.03 -12.17 -2.60
N HIS A 168 -7.03 -12.64 -1.87
CA HIS A 168 -7.04 -12.70 -0.41
C HIS A 168 -5.62 -12.47 0.11
N PRO A 169 -5.46 -11.96 1.35
CA PRO A 169 -4.17 -11.91 1.99
C PRO A 169 -3.47 -13.27 1.97
N TYR A 170 -2.17 -13.25 1.81
CA TYR A 170 -1.33 -14.44 1.75
C TYR A 170 0.01 -14.23 2.45
N GLN A 171 0.69 -15.32 2.73
CA GLN A 171 2.05 -15.31 3.26
C GLN A 171 3.03 -15.85 2.19
N ARG A 172 4.20 -15.21 2.10
CA ARG A 172 5.31 -15.65 1.25
C ARG A 172 6.63 -15.22 1.88
N ASP A 173 7.56 -16.16 1.98
CA ASP A 173 8.93 -15.97 2.51
C ASP A 173 8.97 -15.23 3.88
N GLY A 174 8.05 -15.57 4.76
CA GLY A 174 7.95 -15.00 6.11
C GLY A 174 7.18 -13.70 6.23
N ALA A 175 6.93 -12.99 5.14
CA ALA A 175 6.15 -11.76 5.11
C ALA A 175 4.66 -12.03 4.78
N TYR A 176 3.78 -11.18 5.31
CA TYR A 176 2.36 -11.15 4.96
C TYR A 176 2.09 -10.11 3.88
N PHE A 177 1.16 -10.42 3.00
CA PHE A 177 0.75 -9.56 1.89
C PHE A 177 -0.74 -9.25 1.94
N LEU A 178 -1.09 -7.98 1.81
CA LEU A 178 -2.43 -7.50 1.47
C LEU A 178 -2.44 -7.13 -0.01
N PRO A 179 -3.14 -7.89 -0.87
CA PRO A 179 -3.10 -7.66 -2.31
C PRO A 179 -3.56 -6.27 -2.71
N THR A 180 -2.88 -5.70 -3.71
CA THR A 180 -3.20 -4.39 -4.27
C THR A 180 -3.30 -4.51 -5.78
N LEU A 181 -4.50 -4.32 -6.33
CA LEU A 181 -4.79 -4.73 -7.69
C LEU A 181 -5.11 -3.60 -8.67
N PHE A 182 -5.62 -2.45 -8.22
CA PHE A 182 -6.23 -1.47 -9.11
C PHE A 182 -5.97 -0.02 -8.66
N ASP A 183 -5.81 0.86 -9.64
CA ASP A 183 -5.64 2.30 -9.40
C ASP A 183 -6.99 3.03 -9.27
N THR A 184 -8.06 2.47 -9.83
CA THR A 184 -9.39 3.09 -9.81
C THR A 184 -10.43 2.10 -9.31
N PRO A 185 -11.29 2.50 -8.36
CA PRO A 185 -12.32 1.62 -7.83
C PRO A 185 -13.39 1.33 -8.89
N HIS A 186 -13.73 0.05 -9.02
CA HIS A 186 -14.83 -0.41 -9.85
C HIS A 186 -15.47 -1.64 -9.25
N LYS A 187 -16.72 -1.90 -9.64
CA LYS A 187 -17.42 -3.10 -9.18
C LYS A 187 -16.77 -4.34 -9.78
N LEU A 188 -16.32 -5.23 -8.91
CA LEU A 188 -15.70 -6.49 -9.33
C LEU A 188 -16.66 -7.66 -9.16
N PRO A 189 -16.70 -8.58 -10.15
CA PRO A 189 -17.66 -9.68 -10.15
C PRO A 189 -17.28 -10.82 -9.23
N MET A 190 -16.01 -10.94 -8.89
CA MET A 190 -15.50 -12.05 -8.08
C MET A 190 -15.40 -11.67 -6.61
N GLN A 191 -15.60 -12.66 -5.73
CA GLN A 191 -15.39 -12.51 -4.30
C GLN A 191 -13.90 -12.36 -4.01
N GLY A 192 -13.56 -11.40 -3.16
CA GLY A 192 -12.17 -11.12 -2.82
C GLY A 192 -12.01 -9.78 -2.12
N ILE A 193 -10.77 -9.46 -1.82
CA ILE A 193 -10.34 -8.18 -1.27
C ILE A 193 -9.65 -7.41 -2.38
N TYR A 194 -10.05 -6.15 -2.54
CA TYR A 194 -9.56 -5.28 -3.61
C TYR A 194 -9.12 -3.95 -3.03
N THR A 195 -7.83 -3.71 -3.07
CA THR A 195 -7.23 -2.45 -2.65
C THR A 195 -7.09 -1.55 -3.88
N PHE A 196 -7.63 -0.33 -3.76
CA PHE A 196 -7.56 0.71 -4.78
C PHE A 196 -6.53 1.76 -4.35
N VAL A 197 -5.61 2.10 -5.25
CA VAL A 197 -4.51 3.04 -5.00
C VAL A 197 -4.88 4.41 -5.54
N TYR A 198 -4.65 5.43 -4.72
CA TYR A 198 -4.76 6.83 -5.12
C TYR A 198 -3.47 7.57 -4.78
N HIS A 199 -3.08 8.47 -5.68
CA HIS A 199 -2.01 9.44 -5.47
C HIS A 199 -2.66 10.83 -5.33
N PRO A 200 -3.04 11.26 -4.12
CA PRO A 200 -3.82 12.50 -3.95
C PRO A 200 -3.16 13.73 -4.56
N ASN A 201 -1.82 13.78 -4.55
CA ASN A 201 -1.06 14.88 -5.17
C ASN A 201 -1.39 15.07 -6.65
N ASN A 202 -1.71 13.99 -7.37
CA ASN A 202 -1.93 13.98 -8.82
C ASN A 202 -3.42 14.00 -9.20
N MET A 203 -4.35 13.77 -8.23
CA MET A 203 -5.79 13.72 -8.50
C MET A 203 -6.31 15.03 -9.11
N GLN A 204 -7.23 14.89 -10.06
CA GLN A 204 -7.98 15.98 -10.66
C GLN A 204 -9.43 15.99 -10.13
N GLU A 205 -10.20 17.03 -10.46
CA GLU A 205 -11.60 17.19 -10.03
C GLU A 205 -12.46 15.96 -10.31
N GLN A 206 -12.28 15.38 -11.49
CA GLN A 206 -13.01 14.19 -11.92
C GLN A 206 -12.70 12.94 -11.08
N ASP A 207 -11.47 12.83 -10.56
CA ASP A 207 -11.06 11.67 -9.75
C ASP A 207 -11.71 11.72 -8.37
N PHE A 208 -11.78 12.91 -7.77
CA PHE A 208 -12.49 13.13 -6.51
C PHE A 208 -13.99 12.88 -6.67
N ALA A 209 -14.60 13.39 -7.74
CA ALA A 209 -16.02 13.18 -8.03
C ALA A 209 -16.32 11.69 -8.25
N TYR A 210 -15.47 10.99 -9.00
CA TYR A 210 -15.62 9.56 -9.24
C TYR A 210 -15.52 8.74 -7.94
N LEU A 211 -14.50 9.04 -7.12
CA LEU A 211 -14.33 8.37 -5.82
C LEU A 211 -15.56 8.59 -4.94
N GLU A 212 -16.05 9.82 -4.84
CA GLU A 212 -17.21 10.14 -4.01
C GLU A 212 -18.46 9.42 -4.50
N ASP A 213 -18.71 9.38 -5.80
CA ASP A 213 -19.84 8.65 -6.40
C ASP A 213 -19.74 7.13 -6.18
N PHE A 214 -18.52 6.58 -6.20
CA PHE A 214 -18.30 5.18 -5.90
C PHE A 214 -18.57 4.88 -4.42
N LEU A 215 -18.06 5.71 -3.51
CA LEU A 215 -18.28 5.57 -2.08
C LEU A 215 -19.75 5.71 -1.69
N LYS A 216 -20.48 6.62 -2.32
CA LYS A 216 -21.93 6.77 -2.12
C LYS A 216 -22.70 5.45 -2.36
N LYS A 217 -22.23 4.63 -3.28
CA LYS A 217 -22.86 3.35 -3.64
C LYS A 217 -22.34 2.16 -2.84
N TYR A 218 -21.05 2.17 -2.48
CA TYR A 218 -20.35 0.98 -2.03
C TYR A 218 -19.58 1.14 -0.70
N ALA A 219 -19.76 2.24 0.03
CA ALA A 219 -19.02 2.49 1.29
C ALA A 219 -19.15 1.34 2.31
N SER A 220 -20.29 0.67 2.35
CA SER A 220 -20.53 -0.47 3.24
C SER A 220 -19.64 -1.69 2.97
N LEU A 221 -18.99 -1.76 1.81
CA LEU A 221 -18.05 -2.82 1.45
C LEU A 221 -16.61 -2.51 1.85
N PHE A 222 -16.31 -1.24 2.18
CA PHE A 222 -14.97 -0.84 2.58
C PHE A 222 -14.64 -1.30 4.00
N ARG A 223 -13.39 -1.71 4.18
CA ARG A 223 -12.79 -2.12 5.45
C ARG A 223 -11.43 -1.45 5.59
N SER A 224 -10.99 -1.22 6.83
CA SER A 224 -9.60 -0.88 7.06
C SER A 224 -8.70 -2.09 6.79
N ALA A 225 -7.44 -1.84 6.49
CA ALA A 225 -6.48 -2.92 6.28
C ALA A 225 -6.31 -3.77 7.55
N ASP A 226 -6.30 -3.15 8.72
CA ASP A 226 -6.16 -3.86 9.99
C ASP A 226 -7.35 -4.80 10.24
N GLU A 227 -8.60 -4.35 9.97
CA GLU A 227 -9.78 -5.23 10.04
C GLU A 227 -9.69 -6.43 9.07
N ILE A 228 -9.08 -6.22 7.90
CA ILE A 228 -8.85 -7.29 6.93
C ILE A 228 -7.80 -8.25 7.47
N MET A 229 -6.64 -7.73 7.87
CA MET A 229 -5.50 -8.55 8.30
C MET A 229 -5.81 -9.35 9.56
N GLU A 230 -6.55 -8.81 10.54
CA GLU A 230 -7.01 -9.53 11.73
C GLU A 230 -7.89 -10.75 11.39
N LYS A 231 -8.76 -10.63 10.37
CA LYS A 231 -9.60 -11.76 9.93
C LYS A 231 -8.80 -12.89 9.29
N TYR A 232 -7.64 -12.56 8.76
CA TYR A 232 -6.74 -13.48 8.05
C TYR A 232 -5.51 -13.87 8.88
N ASP A 233 -5.62 -13.85 10.21
CA ASP A 233 -4.56 -14.21 11.15
C ASP A 233 -4.01 -15.65 10.94
N SER A 234 -4.77 -16.51 10.27
CA SER A 234 -4.36 -17.84 9.79
C SER A 234 -4.02 -17.86 8.30
N VAL A 235 -3.38 -16.80 7.81
CA VAL A 235 -3.03 -16.67 6.38
C VAL A 235 -2.14 -17.84 5.93
N LYS A 236 -2.61 -18.54 4.92
CA LYS A 236 -1.88 -19.67 4.33
C LYS A 236 -0.81 -19.18 3.36
N ASN A 237 0.27 -19.95 3.26
CA ASN A 237 1.24 -19.72 2.18
C ASN A 237 0.55 -19.66 0.82
N GLN A 238 1.00 -18.75 -0.02
CA GLN A 238 0.55 -18.65 -1.39
C GLN A 238 0.84 -19.98 -2.11
N GLY A 239 -0.20 -20.70 -2.47
CA GLY A 239 -0.06 -21.98 -3.18
C GLY A 239 0.37 -21.79 -4.65
N ILE A 240 0.76 -22.88 -5.30
CA ILE A 240 1.14 -22.90 -6.74
C ILE A 240 0.10 -22.19 -7.62
N PRO A 241 -1.23 -22.40 -7.45
CA PRO A 241 -2.22 -21.70 -8.26
C PRO A 241 -2.19 -20.17 -8.09
N GLY A 242 -1.95 -19.67 -6.86
CA GLY A 242 -1.83 -18.23 -6.61
C GLY A 242 -0.62 -17.61 -7.30
N LYS A 243 0.49 -18.32 -7.29
CA LYS A 243 1.72 -17.91 -7.98
C LYS A 243 1.52 -17.84 -9.51
N ILE A 244 0.82 -18.80 -10.08
CA ILE A 244 0.50 -18.79 -11.51
C ILE A 244 -0.39 -17.62 -11.90
N ILE A 245 -1.41 -17.31 -11.09
CA ILE A 245 -2.30 -16.17 -11.30
C ILE A 245 -1.52 -14.85 -11.24
N GLU A 246 -0.64 -14.70 -10.25
CA GLU A 246 0.21 -13.51 -10.09
C GLU A 246 1.10 -13.28 -11.33
N HIS A 247 1.76 -14.33 -11.82
CA HIS A 247 2.57 -14.26 -13.03
C HIS A 247 1.75 -13.93 -14.27
N ALA A 248 0.56 -14.53 -14.41
CA ALA A 248 -0.32 -14.25 -15.54
C ALA A 248 -0.77 -12.77 -15.54
N ILE A 249 -1.13 -12.22 -14.38
CA ILE A 249 -1.53 -10.81 -14.25
C ILE A 249 -0.33 -9.89 -14.55
N TYR A 250 0.85 -10.20 -14.02
CA TYR A 250 2.07 -9.47 -14.31
C TYR A 250 2.35 -9.40 -15.82
N PHE A 251 2.31 -10.57 -16.50
CA PHE A 251 2.52 -10.65 -17.93
C PHE A 251 1.50 -9.85 -18.74
N LEU A 252 0.21 -9.95 -18.38
CA LEU A 252 -0.87 -9.21 -19.06
C LEU A 252 -0.74 -7.69 -18.89
N ARG A 253 -0.24 -7.21 -17.75
CA ARG A 253 0.05 -5.79 -17.54
C ARG A 253 1.22 -5.30 -18.38
N GLY A 254 2.27 -6.11 -18.55
CA GLY A 254 3.40 -5.76 -19.42
C GLY A 254 2.99 -5.56 -20.88
N ILE A 255 2.03 -6.34 -21.38
CA ILE A 255 1.49 -6.16 -22.73
C ILE A 255 0.70 -4.84 -22.87
N LYS A 256 0.03 -4.37 -21.80
CA LYS A 256 -0.70 -3.09 -21.82
C LYS A 256 0.22 -1.88 -21.74
N GLY A 257 1.26 -1.93 -20.90
CA GLY A 257 2.22 -0.83 -20.72
C GLY A 257 3.16 -0.63 -21.92
N SER A 258 3.27 -1.59 -22.82
CA SER A 258 4.05 -1.44 -24.07
C SER A 258 3.27 -0.73 -25.20
N LYS A 259 2.06 -0.26 -24.92
CA LYS A 259 1.20 0.44 -25.90
C LYS A 259 0.97 1.90 -25.58
N GLU A 260 1.56 2.41 -24.49
CA GLU A 260 1.65 3.81 -24.12
C GLU A 260 3.10 4.31 -24.27
#